data_87d36cfa1c2f71b57efa95c966c5ce2c
#
_entry.id   87d36cfa1c2f71b57efa95c966c5ce2c
#
_cell.length_a   1.000
_cell.length_b   1.000
_cell.length_c   1.000
_cell.angle_alpha   90.00
_cell.angle_beta   90.00
_cell.angle_gamma   90.00
#
_symmetry.space_group_name_H-M   'P 1'
#
loop_
_entity.id
_entity.type
_entity.pdbx_description
1 polymer ?
#
loop_
_entity_poly.entity_id
_entity_poly.type
_entity_poly.pdbx_seq_one_letter_code
_entity_poly.pdbx_strand_id
1 'polypeptide(L)'
;YCWPDQHDRLARLEAAIAIARAFPPAVAAGDAADWTEHMLAEPQAKGTARIVMHSVFWQYLPVDAQKRIEAAILKAGKTATPDCPLGWLSFEPDPSTISPMQLRLRVWPSGESLHLAACHPHGASINWYGRENSA
;
A
#
# COMPACT_ATOMS: atom_id res chain seq x y z
N TYR A 1 16.22 5.21 4.13
CA TYR A 1 17.39 5.67 4.89
C TYR A 1 17.92 4.53 5.76
N CYS A 2 19.17 4.09 5.51
CA CYS A 2 19.93 3.20 6.38
C CYS A 2 21.17 3.94 6.84
N TRP A 3 21.36 4.03 8.15
CA TRP A 3 22.57 4.62 8.74
C TRP A 3 23.66 3.56 8.86
N PRO A 4 24.96 3.92 8.80
CA PRO A 4 26.07 2.96 8.79
C PRO A 4 26.14 2.05 10.02
N ASP A 5 25.59 2.47 11.15
CA ASP A 5 25.53 1.70 12.41
C ASP A 5 24.33 0.74 12.49
N GLN A 6 23.42 0.77 11.51
CA GLN A 6 22.24 -0.09 11.46
C GLN A 6 22.54 -1.40 10.68
N HIS A 7 23.43 -2.21 11.18
CA HIS A 7 23.95 -3.40 10.48
C HIS A 7 22.85 -4.39 10.04
N ASP A 8 21.84 -4.64 10.89
CA ASP A 8 20.71 -5.52 10.53
C ASP A 8 19.86 -4.97 9.38
N ARG A 9 19.72 -3.64 9.29
CA ARG A 9 18.99 -3.01 8.19
C ARG A 9 19.80 -3.04 6.90
N LEU A 10 21.11 -2.87 6.99
CA LEU A 10 22.01 -2.99 5.84
C LEU A 10 22.02 -4.42 5.31
N ALA A 11 22.11 -5.43 6.17
CA ALA A 11 22.06 -6.83 5.76
C ALA A 11 20.73 -7.18 5.04
N ARG A 12 19.59 -6.67 5.57
CA ARG A 12 18.28 -6.84 4.89
C ARG A 12 18.22 -6.12 3.55
N LEU A 13 18.80 -4.94 3.44
CA LEU A 13 18.87 -4.20 2.17
C LEU A 13 19.71 -4.93 1.15
N GLU A 14 20.88 -5.45 1.53
CA GLU A 14 21.73 -6.27 0.66
C GLU A 14 21.02 -7.52 0.15
N ALA A 15 20.30 -8.23 1.05
CA ALA A 15 19.49 -9.39 0.67
C ALA A 15 18.36 -9.00 -0.30
N ALA A 16 17.67 -7.89 -0.05
CA ALA A 16 16.61 -7.39 -0.93
C ALA A 16 17.16 -7.02 -2.31
N ILE A 17 18.33 -6.38 -2.38
CA ILE A 17 19.00 -6.04 -3.65
C ILE A 17 19.39 -7.33 -4.41
N ALA A 18 19.88 -8.35 -3.72
CA ALA A 18 20.21 -9.62 -4.35
C ALA A 18 18.97 -10.29 -4.96
N ILE A 19 17.84 -10.28 -4.24
CA ILE A 19 16.55 -10.79 -4.75
C ILE A 19 16.08 -9.97 -5.96
N ALA A 20 16.13 -8.64 -5.87
CA ALA A 20 15.70 -7.77 -6.96
C ALA A 20 16.57 -7.90 -8.23
N ARG A 21 17.85 -8.27 -8.08
CA ARG A 21 18.72 -8.59 -9.21
C ARG A 21 18.38 -9.94 -9.85
N ALA A 22 18.01 -10.94 -9.04
CA ALA A 22 17.60 -12.25 -9.54
C ALA A 22 16.20 -12.24 -10.15
N PHE A 23 15.30 -11.42 -9.61
CA PHE A 23 13.91 -11.26 -10.01
C PHE A 23 13.59 -9.77 -10.14
N PRO A 24 13.98 -9.11 -11.24
CA PRO A 24 13.81 -7.68 -11.39
C PRO A 24 12.32 -7.28 -11.32
N PRO A 25 11.95 -6.35 -10.45
CA PRO A 25 10.57 -5.84 -10.43
C PRO A 25 10.29 -5.04 -11.71
N ALA A 26 9.06 -5.13 -12.21
CA ALA A 26 8.60 -4.28 -13.30
C ALA A 26 8.38 -2.86 -12.75
N VAL A 27 9.30 -1.95 -13.07
CA VAL A 27 9.20 -0.54 -12.67
C VAL A 27 8.81 0.29 -13.89
N ALA A 28 7.70 1.02 -13.78
CA ALA A 28 7.24 1.96 -14.80
C ALA A 28 7.39 3.41 -14.32
N ALA A 29 7.90 4.28 -15.18
CA ALA A 29 7.88 5.71 -14.93
C ALA A 29 6.56 6.30 -15.44
N GLY A 30 5.87 7.12 -14.63
CA GLY A 30 4.63 7.75 -15.04
C GLY A 30 3.99 8.56 -13.93
N ASP A 31 2.92 9.28 -14.27
CA ASP A 31 2.05 9.91 -13.30
C ASP A 31 1.27 8.83 -12.53
N ALA A 32 1.17 8.99 -11.21
CA ALA A 32 0.57 7.96 -10.35
C ALA A 32 -0.94 7.80 -10.58
N ALA A 33 -1.66 8.90 -10.88
CA ALA A 33 -3.10 8.83 -11.12
C ALA A 33 -3.37 8.16 -12.47
N ASP A 34 -2.68 8.58 -13.53
CA ASP A 34 -2.81 8.00 -14.87
C ASP A 34 -2.46 6.49 -14.85
N TRP A 35 -1.38 6.14 -14.17
CA TRP A 35 -0.96 4.74 -14.04
C TRP A 35 -1.98 3.90 -13.27
N THR A 36 -2.49 4.41 -12.14
CA THR A 36 -3.48 3.70 -11.33
C THR A 36 -4.80 3.50 -12.06
N GLU A 37 -5.29 4.54 -12.76
CA GLU A 37 -6.49 4.46 -13.58
C GLU A 37 -6.34 3.41 -14.68
N HIS A 38 -5.19 3.41 -15.39
CA HIS A 38 -4.90 2.44 -16.44
C HIS A 38 -4.85 1.01 -15.89
N MET A 39 -4.04 0.78 -14.84
CA MET A 39 -3.85 -0.56 -14.27
C MET A 39 -5.13 -1.14 -13.66
N LEU A 40 -5.99 -0.30 -13.08
CA LEU A 40 -7.26 -0.76 -12.53
C LEU A 40 -8.36 -0.96 -13.59
N ALA A 41 -8.19 -0.38 -14.79
CA ALA A 41 -9.07 -0.65 -15.93
C ALA A 41 -8.76 -2.00 -16.61
N GLU A 42 -7.53 -2.51 -16.46
CA GLU A 42 -7.14 -3.81 -17.02
C GLU A 42 -7.91 -4.96 -16.33
N PRO A 43 -8.36 -5.98 -17.10
CA PRO A 43 -8.99 -7.15 -16.54
C PRO A 43 -8.09 -7.85 -15.52
N GLN A 44 -8.69 -8.33 -14.44
CA GLN A 44 -8.00 -9.16 -13.44
C GLN A 44 -8.17 -10.62 -13.76
N ALA A 45 -7.08 -11.38 -13.74
CA ALA A 45 -7.13 -12.81 -13.96
C ALA A 45 -7.91 -13.50 -12.81
N LYS A 46 -8.80 -14.44 -13.16
CA LYS A 46 -9.57 -15.20 -12.18
C LYS A 46 -8.65 -15.96 -11.22
N GLY A 47 -8.99 -15.93 -9.94
CA GLY A 47 -8.19 -16.57 -8.87
C GLY A 47 -6.97 -15.75 -8.44
N THR A 48 -6.85 -14.48 -8.88
CA THR A 48 -5.77 -13.57 -8.43
C THR A 48 -6.31 -12.46 -7.56
N ALA A 49 -5.54 -12.06 -6.54
CA ALA A 49 -5.79 -10.84 -5.78
C ALA A 49 -5.02 -9.68 -6.39
N ARG A 50 -5.65 -8.51 -6.52
CA ARG A 50 -4.98 -7.26 -6.89
C ARG A 50 -4.85 -6.39 -5.65
N ILE A 51 -3.66 -5.84 -5.41
CA ILE A 51 -3.42 -4.94 -4.27
C ILE A 51 -2.79 -3.66 -4.80
N VAL A 52 -3.45 -2.53 -4.52
CA VAL A 52 -2.86 -1.20 -4.66
C VAL A 52 -2.22 -0.86 -3.33
N MET A 53 -0.91 -0.58 -3.35
CA MET A 53 -0.16 -0.28 -2.14
C MET A 53 0.63 1.00 -2.30
N HIS A 54 0.61 1.85 -1.28
CA HIS A 54 1.48 3.03 -1.22
C HIS A 54 1.98 3.25 0.22
N SER A 55 3.14 3.91 0.32
CA SER A 55 3.82 4.14 1.59
C SER A 55 4.51 5.50 1.55
N VAL A 56 4.18 6.38 2.51
CA VAL A 56 4.76 7.73 2.66
C VAL A 56 4.77 8.49 1.33
N PHE A 57 3.70 8.39 0.60
CA PHE A 57 3.59 8.91 -0.76
C PHE A 57 2.39 9.85 -0.93
N TRP A 58 1.26 9.55 -0.27
CA TRP A 58 0.00 10.24 -0.45
C TRP A 58 0.07 11.74 -0.22
N GLN A 59 0.79 12.15 0.82
CA GLN A 59 0.96 13.56 1.20
C GLN A 59 1.68 14.42 0.15
N TYR A 60 2.41 13.80 -0.78
CA TYR A 60 3.13 14.51 -1.84
C TYR A 60 2.33 14.66 -3.13
N LEU A 61 1.18 14.01 -3.22
CA LEU A 61 0.32 14.11 -4.39
C LEU A 61 -0.51 15.41 -4.35
N PRO A 62 -0.72 16.07 -5.50
CA PRO A 62 -1.76 17.08 -5.64
C PRO A 62 -3.14 16.52 -5.26
N VAL A 63 -4.01 17.37 -4.70
CA VAL A 63 -5.34 16.95 -4.21
C VAL A 63 -6.21 16.33 -5.31
N ASP A 64 -6.11 16.83 -6.54
CA ASP A 64 -6.80 16.28 -7.70
C ASP A 64 -6.30 14.87 -8.08
N ALA A 65 -4.98 14.63 -8.01
CA ALA A 65 -4.41 13.29 -8.23
C ALA A 65 -4.87 12.30 -7.13
N GLN A 66 -4.89 12.73 -5.86
CA GLN A 66 -5.43 11.91 -4.77
C GLN A 66 -6.88 11.50 -5.04
N LYS A 67 -7.73 12.46 -5.43
CA LYS A 67 -9.15 12.18 -5.74
C LYS A 67 -9.31 11.24 -6.93
N ARG A 68 -8.51 11.38 -7.98
CA ARG A 68 -8.52 10.49 -9.14
C ARG A 68 -8.15 9.06 -8.76
N ILE A 69 -7.05 8.88 -8.02
CA ILE A 69 -6.60 7.55 -7.53
C ILE A 69 -7.68 6.91 -6.66
N GLU A 70 -8.21 7.64 -5.69
CA GLU A 70 -9.29 7.15 -4.82
C GLU A 70 -10.53 6.74 -5.64
N ALA A 71 -10.97 7.58 -6.56
CA ALA A 71 -12.12 7.28 -7.42
C ALA A 71 -11.89 6.03 -8.27
N ALA A 72 -10.69 5.84 -8.83
CA ALA A 72 -10.32 4.66 -9.60
C ALA A 72 -10.36 3.39 -8.74
N ILE A 73 -9.80 3.43 -7.53
CA ILE A 73 -9.82 2.30 -6.59
C ILE A 73 -11.25 1.96 -6.17
N LEU A 74 -12.05 2.96 -5.80
CA LEU A 74 -13.45 2.75 -5.41
C LEU A 74 -14.30 2.19 -6.57
N LYS A 75 -14.05 2.65 -7.80
CA LYS A 75 -14.70 2.12 -9.00
C LYS A 75 -14.33 0.66 -9.23
N ALA A 76 -13.05 0.31 -9.18
CA ALA A 76 -12.58 -1.06 -9.33
C ALA A 76 -13.11 -1.98 -8.20
N GLY A 77 -13.16 -1.46 -6.96
CA GLY A 77 -13.72 -2.18 -5.82
C GLY A 77 -15.19 -2.61 -6.01
N LYS A 78 -16.01 -1.79 -6.72
CA LYS A 78 -17.41 -2.14 -7.00
C LYS A 78 -17.56 -3.34 -7.94
N THR A 79 -16.54 -3.65 -8.72
CA THR A 79 -16.53 -4.79 -9.65
C THR A 79 -15.74 -5.99 -9.14
N ALA A 80 -15.09 -5.86 -7.97
CA ALA A 80 -14.36 -6.95 -7.33
C ALA A 80 -15.30 -8.10 -6.91
N THR A 81 -14.80 -9.31 -6.98
CA THR A 81 -15.51 -10.54 -6.60
C THR A 81 -14.66 -11.37 -5.65
N PRO A 82 -15.22 -12.41 -4.98
CA PRO A 82 -14.41 -13.33 -4.18
C PRO A 82 -13.29 -14.01 -4.98
N ASP A 83 -13.49 -14.27 -6.27
CA ASP A 83 -12.49 -14.87 -7.17
C ASP A 83 -11.46 -13.85 -7.69
N CYS A 84 -11.78 -12.56 -7.63
CA CYS A 84 -10.95 -11.44 -8.09
C CYS A 84 -11.01 -10.30 -7.05
N PRO A 85 -10.51 -10.52 -5.83
CA PRO A 85 -10.57 -9.49 -4.78
C PRO A 85 -9.62 -8.34 -5.08
N LEU A 86 -9.98 -7.16 -4.56
CA LEU A 86 -9.13 -5.96 -4.57
C LEU A 86 -8.81 -5.57 -3.13
N GLY A 87 -7.56 -5.21 -2.87
CA GLY A 87 -7.11 -4.59 -1.64
C GLY A 87 -6.49 -3.21 -1.88
N TRP A 88 -6.72 -2.29 -0.97
CA TRP A 88 -6.03 -1.01 -0.89
C TRP A 88 -5.29 -0.92 0.42
N LEU A 89 -3.95 -1.06 0.36
CA LEU A 89 -3.05 -1.03 1.51
C LEU A 89 -2.33 0.31 1.54
N SER A 90 -2.46 1.03 2.64
CA SER A 90 -1.78 2.31 2.85
C SER A 90 -0.94 2.28 4.12
N PHE A 91 0.29 2.77 4.01
CA PHE A 91 1.17 3.07 5.14
C PHE A 91 1.52 4.55 5.08
N GLU A 92 0.71 5.38 5.75
CA GLU A 92 0.75 6.82 5.64
C GLU A 92 0.69 7.52 6.99
N PRO A 93 1.21 8.75 7.11
CA PRO A 93 1.03 9.54 8.32
C PRO A 93 -0.43 9.92 8.51
N ASP A 94 -0.88 9.84 9.75
CA ASP A 94 -2.18 10.35 10.18
C ASP A 94 -1.97 11.39 11.28
N PRO A 95 -2.07 12.68 10.96
CA PRO A 95 -1.82 13.77 11.92
C PRO A 95 -2.86 13.82 13.05
N SER A 96 -3.97 13.13 12.92
CA SER A 96 -5.01 13.05 13.96
C SER A 96 -4.68 12.06 15.08
N THR A 97 -3.61 11.26 14.94
CA THR A 97 -3.23 10.21 15.89
C THR A 97 -1.91 10.51 16.58
N ILE A 98 -1.72 9.94 17.79
CA ILE A 98 -0.47 10.05 18.55
C ILE A 98 0.67 9.30 17.85
N SER A 99 0.37 8.16 17.25
CA SER A 99 1.33 7.41 16.43
C SER A 99 1.26 7.93 15.00
N PRO A 100 2.35 8.50 14.48
CA PRO A 100 2.30 9.25 13.24
C PRO A 100 2.04 8.38 12.00
N MET A 101 2.38 7.09 12.03
CA MET A 101 2.24 6.20 10.88
C MET A 101 1.17 5.16 11.13
N GLN A 102 0.25 5.03 10.18
CA GLN A 102 -0.86 4.09 10.23
C GLN A 102 -0.79 3.13 9.05
N LEU A 103 -0.95 1.83 9.34
CA LEU A 103 -1.13 0.79 8.34
C LEU A 103 -2.61 0.46 8.25
N ARG A 104 -3.20 0.72 7.09
CA ARG A 104 -4.63 0.49 6.84
C ARG A 104 -4.81 -0.36 5.60
N LEU A 105 -5.81 -1.22 5.64
CA LEU A 105 -6.20 -2.05 4.50
C LEU A 105 -7.71 -1.94 4.30
N ARG A 106 -8.12 -1.64 3.07
CA ARG A 106 -9.51 -1.79 2.64
C ARG A 106 -9.61 -2.91 1.62
N VAL A 107 -10.62 -3.77 1.77
CA VAL A 107 -10.77 -4.96 0.94
C VAL A 107 -12.16 -5.02 0.28
N TRP A 108 -12.21 -5.49 -0.96
CA TRP A 108 -13.43 -5.74 -1.70
C TRP A 108 -13.46 -7.21 -2.18
N PRO A 109 -14.68 -7.79 -2.26
CA PRO A 109 -15.99 -7.17 -2.38
C PRO A 109 -16.65 -6.75 -1.06
N SER A 110 -16.12 -7.07 0.13
CA SER A 110 -16.78 -6.72 1.40
C SER A 110 -16.88 -5.20 1.64
N GLY A 111 -15.93 -4.43 1.13
CA GLY A 111 -15.79 -3.01 1.43
C GLY A 111 -15.23 -2.73 2.83
N GLU A 112 -14.84 -3.78 3.56
CA GLU A 112 -14.30 -3.71 4.93
C GLU A 112 -13.03 -2.86 4.98
N SER A 113 -12.94 -1.99 5.99
CA SER A 113 -11.75 -1.18 6.28
C SER A 113 -11.13 -1.63 7.59
N LEU A 114 -9.86 -2.00 7.54
CA LEU A 114 -9.10 -2.53 8.67
C LEU A 114 -7.99 -1.55 9.04
N HIS A 115 -7.89 -1.22 10.32
CA HIS A 115 -6.75 -0.53 10.88
C HIS A 115 -5.79 -1.58 11.44
N LEU A 116 -4.75 -1.92 10.68
CA LEU A 116 -3.90 -3.06 10.98
C LEU A 116 -2.84 -2.76 12.05
N ALA A 117 -2.25 -1.57 12.00
CA ALA A 117 -1.19 -1.21 12.94
C ALA A 117 -0.95 0.30 13.04
N ALA A 118 -0.44 0.73 14.18
CA ALA A 118 0.27 1.98 14.35
C ALA A 118 1.78 1.70 14.39
N CYS A 119 2.57 2.51 13.68
CA CYS A 119 3.97 2.23 13.44
C CYS A 119 4.85 3.46 13.72
N HIS A 120 6.10 3.19 14.09
CA HIS A 120 7.12 4.22 14.08
C HIS A 120 7.49 4.58 12.62
N PRO A 121 7.71 5.88 12.27
CA PRO A 121 7.97 6.31 10.89
C PRO A 121 9.15 5.59 10.22
N HIS A 122 10.15 5.22 11.01
CA HIS A 122 11.36 4.54 10.52
C HIS A 122 11.39 3.04 10.84
N GLY A 123 10.23 2.44 11.19
CA GLY A 123 10.11 1.01 11.40
C GLY A 123 10.77 0.50 12.70
N ALA A 124 11.01 1.37 13.69
CA ALA A 124 11.60 0.96 14.97
C ALA A 124 10.63 0.13 15.84
N SER A 125 9.33 0.34 15.66
CA SER A 125 8.29 -0.40 16.38
C SER A 125 7.01 -0.49 15.55
N ILE A 126 6.25 -1.58 15.77
CA ILE A 126 4.94 -1.82 15.21
C ILE A 126 4.02 -2.24 16.36
N ASN A 127 2.92 -1.53 16.53
CA ASN A 127 1.83 -1.93 17.40
C ASN A 127 0.71 -2.53 16.54
N TRP A 128 0.65 -3.85 16.48
CA TRP A 128 -0.27 -4.59 15.63
C TRP A 128 -1.63 -4.76 16.31
N TYR A 129 -2.70 -4.40 15.64
CA TYR A 129 -4.06 -4.48 16.17
C TYR A 129 -4.81 -5.74 15.71
N GLY A 130 -4.38 -6.36 14.61
CA GLY A 130 -5.07 -7.50 14.03
C GLY A 130 -6.43 -7.14 13.41
N ARG A 131 -7.29 -8.17 13.28
CA ARG A 131 -8.66 -7.99 12.79
C ARG A 131 -9.65 -7.50 13.86
N GLU A 132 -9.27 -7.52 15.14
CA GLU A 132 -10.20 -7.31 16.26
C GLU A 132 -10.58 -5.85 16.52
N ASN A 133 -9.86 -4.90 15.90
CA ASN A 133 -10.10 -3.46 16.10
C ASN A 133 -10.61 -2.77 14.81
N SER A 134 -11.50 -3.43 14.08
CA SER A 134 -12.22 -2.82 12.97
C SER A 134 -13.42 -2.05 13.55
N ALA A 135 -13.27 -0.74 13.72
CA ALA A 135 -14.36 0.17 14.08
C ALA A 135 -14.77 1.00 12.88
#